data_9fc0618bf23197e9405de2cf3be1731d
#
_entry.id   9fc0618bf23197e9405de2cf3be1731d
#
_cell.length_a   1.000
_cell.length_b   1.000
_cell.length_c   1.000
_cell.angle_alpha   90.00
_cell.angle_beta   90.00
_cell.angle_gamma   90.00
#
_symmetry.space_group_name_H-M   'P 1'
#
loop_
_entity.id
_entity.type
_entity.pdbx_description
1 polymer ?
#
loop_
_entity_poly.entity_id
_entity_poly.type
_entity_poly.pdbx_seq_one_letter_code
_entity_poly.pdbx_strand_id
1 'polypeptide(L)'
;MNATSCITLAAVLLASSLAIQSNKGTAVSATVKGSFDVKATPQPAAEGDDPSFSRMTFDKRFHGDMEGASKVQMLAASTSVKNSGAYVALEKVNATIAGRKGSFTFQHNATMNRGVPSLSITVVPDSGTDQLAGISGKFSIDIKDGNHFYTFDYTLPAAN
;
A
#
# COMPACT_ATOMS: atom_id res chain seq x y z
N MET A 1 79.90 7.49 -36.97
CA MET A 1 79.11 6.39 -36.40
C MET A 1 78.26 7.01 -35.29
N ASN A 2 77.06 7.50 -35.63
CA ASN A 2 76.20 8.23 -34.69
C ASN A 2 74.91 7.39 -34.40
N ALA A 3 74.77 6.99 -33.13
CA ALA A 3 73.58 6.30 -32.67
C ALA A 3 72.55 7.34 -32.23
N THR A 4 71.40 7.40 -32.94
CA THR A 4 70.27 8.25 -32.63
C THR A 4 69.33 7.56 -31.65
N SER A 5 69.26 8.08 -30.44
CA SER A 5 68.34 7.58 -29.39
C SER A 5 66.93 8.09 -29.63
N CYS A 6 65.98 7.14 -29.80
CA CYS A 6 64.57 7.44 -29.98
C CYS A 6 63.89 7.37 -28.61
N ILE A 7 63.44 8.54 -28.08
CA ILE A 7 62.70 8.61 -26.81
C ILE A 7 61.20 8.55 -27.16
N THR A 8 60.57 7.40 -26.81
CA THR A 8 59.10 7.28 -26.90
C THR A 8 58.45 7.82 -25.63
N LEU A 9 57.67 8.90 -25.85
CA LEU A 9 56.87 9.53 -24.80
C LEU A 9 55.53 8.77 -24.64
N ALA A 10 55.37 8.02 -23.59
CA ALA A 10 54.13 7.34 -23.26
C ALA A 10 53.19 8.32 -22.54
N ALA A 11 52.14 8.75 -23.21
CA ALA A 11 51.06 9.54 -22.61
C ALA A 11 50.12 8.65 -21.79
N VAL A 12 50.15 8.79 -20.47
CA VAL A 12 49.21 8.13 -19.57
C VAL A 12 47.94 8.99 -19.49
N LEU A 13 46.87 8.53 -20.16
CA LEU A 13 45.54 9.07 -20.01
C LEU A 13 44.92 8.60 -18.67
N LEU A 14 44.91 9.45 -17.67
CA LEU A 14 44.07 9.26 -16.47
C LEU A 14 42.61 9.51 -16.85
N ALA A 15 41.85 8.45 -17.05
CA ALA A 15 40.38 8.54 -17.11
C ALA A 15 39.82 8.70 -15.66
N SER A 16 39.52 9.91 -15.27
CA SER A 16 38.78 10.18 -14.02
C SER A 16 37.32 9.75 -14.21
N SER A 17 36.98 8.56 -13.73
CA SER A 17 35.60 8.12 -13.59
C SER A 17 34.91 8.97 -12.49
N LEU A 18 34.10 9.93 -12.92
CA LEU A 18 33.16 10.61 -12.01
C LEU A 18 32.12 9.57 -11.58
N ALA A 19 32.26 9.01 -10.38
CA ALA A 19 31.21 8.22 -9.75
C ALA A 19 30.08 9.19 -9.40
N ILE A 20 28.98 9.14 -10.16
CA ILE A 20 27.72 9.80 -9.79
C ILE A 20 27.23 9.07 -8.53
N GLN A 21 27.50 9.63 -7.36
CA GLN A 21 26.87 9.20 -6.11
C GLN A 21 25.39 9.61 -6.20
N SER A 22 24.55 8.62 -6.51
CA SER A 22 23.10 8.75 -6.36
C SER A 22 22.82 8.97 -4.87
N ASN A 23 22.50 10.21 -4.50
CA ASN A 23 22.09 10.55 -3.15
C ASN A 23 20.71 9.92 -2.93
N LYS A 24 20.71 8.67 -2.43
CA LYS A 24 19.48 7.95 -2.07
C LYS A 24 18.88 8.68 -0.88
N GLY A 25 17.92 9.55 -1.14
CA GLY A 25 17.18 10.25 -0.09
C GLY A 25 16.65 9.25 0.94
N THR A 26 16.46 9.69 2.17
CA THR A 26 15.98 8.84 3.27
C THR A 26 14.49 8.56 3.10
N ALA A 27 14.06 7.29 3.21
CA ALA A 27 12.65 6.95 3.25
C ALA A 27 11.94 7.68 4.41
N VAL A 28 10.75 8.17 4.18
CA VAL A 28 9.94 8.87 5.19
C VAL A 28 8.92 7.89 5.76
N SER A 29 9.01 7.62 7.06
CA SER A 29 7.99 6.88 7.80
C SER A 29 7.13 7.85 8.59
N ALA A 30 5.80 7.70 8.53
CA ALA A 30 4.84 8.54 9.22
C ALA A 30 3.56 7.77 9.56
N THR A 31 2.82 8.31 10.52
CA THR A 31 1.48 7.85 10.89
C THR A 31 0.48 8.94 10.54
N VAL A 32 -0.59 8.56 9.84
CA VAL A 32 -1.74 9.43 9.54
C VAL A 32 -3.00 8.84 10.15
N LYS A 33 -3.93 9.72 10.55
CA LYS A 33 -5.17 9.36 11.25
C LYS A 33 -6.35 10.14 10.68
N GLY A 34 -7.54 9.58 10.87
CA GLY A 34 -8.78 10.23 10.49
C GLY A 34 -9.97 9.29 10.62
N SER A 35 -11.00 9.60 9.87
CA SER A 35 -12.24 8.83 9.80
C SER A 35 -12.58 8.46 8.36
N PHE A 36 -13.55 7.58 8.18
CA PHE A 36 -14.11 7.33 6.86
C PHE A 36 -15.58 6.97 6.93
N ASP A 37 -16.33 7.44 5.94
CA ASP A 37 -17.65 6.95 5.64
C ASP A 37 -17.56 5.67 4.83
N VAL A 38 -18.53 4.77 4.98
CA VAL A 38 -18.59 3.51 4.24
C VAL A 38 -20.00 3.16 3.82
N LYS A 39 -20.15 2.79 2.56
CA LYS A 39 -21.38 2.21 2.00
C LYS A 39 -21.10 0.79 1.53
N ALA A 40 -21.77 -0.18 2.15
CA ALA A 40 -21.69 -1.60 1.78
C ALA A 40 -22.78 -1.95 0.77
N THR A 41 -22.44 -2.78 -0.23
CA THR A 41 -23.37 -3.28 -1.24
C THR A 41 -23.15 -4.77 -1.44
N PRO A 42 -24.09 -5.64 -0.97
CA PRO A 42 -24.04 -7.07 -1.27
C PRO A 42 -24.07 -7.33 -2.77
N GLN A 43 -23.29 -8.32 -3.21
CA GLN A 43 -23.25 -8.74 -4.59
C GLN A 43 -24.02 -10.06 -4.75
N PRO A 44 -24.77 -10.25 -5.84
CA PRO A 44 -25.49 -11.49 -6.08
C PRO A 44 -24.51 -12.65 -6.19
N ALA A 45 -24.94 -13.84 -5.75
CA ALA A 45 -24.21 -15.07 -6.01
C ALA A 45 -24.16 -15.32 -7.52
N ALA A 46 -23.03 -15.85 -8.00
CA ALA A 46 -22.92 -16.32 -9.37
C ALA A 46 -23.28 -17.82 -9.42
N GLU A 47 -23.60 -18.30 -10.63
CA GLU A 47 -23.81 -19.75 -10.86
C GLU A 47 -22.54 -20.52 -10.45
N GLY A 48 -22.69 -21.54 -9.62
CA GLY A 48 -21.60 -22.36 -9.11
C GLY A 48 -20.89 -21.81 -7.87
N ASP A 49 -21.28 -20.65 -7.34
CA ASP A 49 -20.74 -20.15 -6.05
C ASP A 49 -21.14 -21.11 -4.91
N ASP A 50 -20.21 -21.37 -4.00
CA ASP A 50 -20.49 -22.10 -2.77
C ASP A 50 -21.39 -21.22 -1.85
N PRO A 51 -22.51 -21.77 -1.32
CA PRO A 51 -23.48 -21.00 -0.52
C PRO A 51 -22.93 -20.51 0.82
N SER A 52 -21.80 -21.05 1.30
CA SER A 52 -21.11 -20.54 2.49
C SER A 52 -20.31 -19.27 2.22
N PHE A 53 -20.10 -18.90 0.97
CA PHE A 53 -19.39 -17.69 0.57
C PHE A 53 -20.35 -16.55 0.22
N SER A 54 -19.94 -15.34 0.47
CA SER A 54 -20.64 -14.13 0.08
C SER A 54 -19.67 -13.08 -0.45
N ARG A 55 -20.15 -12.28 -1.40
CA ARG A 55 -19.37 -11.18 -1.97
C ARG A 55 -19.99 -9.85 -1.60
N MET A 56 -19.15 -8.88 -1.28
CA MET A 56 -19.58 -7.50 -1.01
C MET A 56 -18.63 -6.51 -1.66
N THR A 57 -19.17 -5.37 -2.06
CA THR A 57 -18.37 -4.20 -2.41
C THR A 57 -18.61 -3.10 -1.40
N PHE A 58 -17.59 -2.26 -1.20
CA PHE A 58 -17.73 -1.08 -0.36
C PHE A 58 -17.17 0.13 -1.10
N ASP A 59 -17.89 1.24 -1.00
CA ASP A 59 -17.38 2.56 -1.34
C ASP A 59 -17.03 3.28 -0.02
N LYS A 60 -15.81 3.82 0.07
CA LYS A 60 -15.37 4.58 1.24
C LYS A 60 -14.97 6.01 0.84
N ARG A 61 -15.16 6.93 1.76
CA ARG A 61 -14.65 8.30 1.71
C ARG A 61 -13.81 8.57 2.94
N PHE A 62 -12.52 8.86 2.75
CA PHE A 62 -11.59 9.17 3.83
C PHE A 62 -11.56 10.66 4.12
N HIS A 63 -11.39 11.00 5.42
CA HIS A 63 -11.31 12.35 5.97
C HIS A 63 -10.16 12.42 6.98
N GLY A 64 -9.52 13.57 7.10
CA GLY A 64 -8.42 13.83 8.03
C GLY A 64 -7.06 13.87 7.33
N ASP A 65 -6.04 13.25 7.90
CA ASP A 65 -4.68 13.31 7.37
C ASP A 65 -4.51 12.61 5.99
N MET A 66 -5.44 11.73 5.65
CA MET A 66 -5.60 11.15 4.32
C MET A 66 -6.98 11.54 3.79
N GLU A 67 -7.01 12.27 2.68
CA GLU A 67 -8.22 12.67 1.98
C GLU A 67 -8.37 11.90 0.68
N GLY A 68 -9.53 11.27 0.45
CA GLY A 68 -9.74 10.53 -0.78
C GLY A 68 -10.89 9.55 -0.74
N ALA A 69 -10.87 8.57 -1.64
CA ALA A 69 -11.91 7.56 -1.74
C ALA A 69 -11.31 6.19 -2.09
N SER A 70 -12.04 5.14 -1.76
CA SER A 70 -11.68 3.79 -2.17
C SER A 70 -12.86 2.94 -2.61
N LYS A 71 -12.53 1.88 -3.32
CA LYS A 71 -13.46 0.79 -3.66
C LYS A 71 -12.88 -0.52 -3.15
N VAL A 72 -13.71 -1.28 -2.42
CA VAL A 72 -13.34 -2.58 -1.85
C VAL A 72 -14.11 -3.68 -2.54
N GLN A 73 -13.43 -4.80 -2.82
CA GLN A 73 -14.04 -6.06 -3.23
C GLN A 73 -13.70 -7.11 -2.17
N MET A 74 -14.72 -7.68 -1.54
CA MET A 74 -14.59 -8.61 -0.43
C MET A 74 -15.25 -9.94 -0.77
N LEU A 75 -14.56 -11.03 -0.41
CA LEU A 75 -15.09 -12.38 -0.36
C LEU A 75 -15.06 -12.86 1.10
N ALA A 76 -16.21 -13.26 1.62
CA ALA A 76 -16.36 -13.71 2.98
C ALA A 76 -16.84 -15.16 3.01
N ALA A 77 -16.44 -15.89 4.06
CA ALA A 77 -16.89 -17.23 4.37
C ALA A 77 -17.60 -17.24 5.72
N SER A 78 -18.80 -17.86 5.76
CA SER A 78 -19.56 -18.10 6.97
C SER A 78 -19.46 -19.56 7.38
N THR A 79 -19.57 -19.85 8.69
CA THR A 79 -19.57 -21.21 9.22
C THR A 79 -20.87 -21.49 9.98
N SER A 80 -21.13 -22.75 10.31
CA SER A 80 -22.26 -23.15 11.17
C SER A 80 -22.12 -22.68 12.63
N VAL A 81 -20.91 -22.29 13.04
CA VAL A 81 -20.64 -21.78 14.38
C VAL A 81 -20.93 -20.28 14.43
N LYS A 82 -21.84 -19.88 15.30
CA LYS A 82 -22.23 -18.47 15.48
C LYS A 82 -21.00 -17.58 15.75
N ASN A 83 -20.94 -16.44 15.07
CA ASN A 83 -19.85 -15.46 15.15
C ASN A 83 -18.47 -16.05 14.79
N SER A 84 -18.44 -17.03 13.89
CA SER A 84 -17.21 -17.56 13.30
C SER A 84 -17.26 -17.44 11.78
N GLY A 85 -16.17 -16.98 11.19
CA GLY A 85 -16.05 -16.75 9.75
C GLY A 85 -14.73 -16.08 9.39
N ALA A 86 -14.58 -15.76 8.12
CA ALA A 86 -13.40 -15.07 7.61
C ALA A 86 -13.77 -14.19 6.40
N TYR A 87 -12.90 -13.22 6.11
CA TYR A 87 -12.95 -12.58 4.80
C TYR A 87 -11.55 -12.20 4.30
N VAL A 88 -11.45 -12.07 2.98
CA VAL A 88 -10.33 -11.43 2.31
C VAL A 88 -10.87 -10.29 1.45
N ALA A 89 -10.11 -9.19 1.30
CA ALA A 89 -10.52 -8.11 0.43
C ALA A 89 -9.32 -7.39 -0.19
N LEU A 90 -9.55 -6.81 -1.36
CA LEU A 90 -8.68 -5.83 -1.98
C LEU A 90 -9.40 -4.48 -2.05
N GLU A 91 -8.70 -3.43 -1.66
CA GLU A 91 -9.21 -2.06 -1.60
C GLU A 91 -8.33 -1.14 -2.41
N LYS A 92 -8.81 -0.63 -3.54
CA LYS A 92 -8.11 0.38 -4.35
C LYS A 92 -8.40 1.76 -3.79
N VAL A 93 -7.35 2.40 -3.29
CA VAL A 93 -7.39 3.75 -2.71
C VAL A 93 -6.87 4.77 -3.72
N ASN A 94 -7.58 5.89 -3.86
CA ASN A 94 -7.12 7.10 -4.55
C ASN A 94 -7.17 8.23 -3.53
N ALA A 95 -6.02 8.75 -3.12
CA ALA A 95 -5.94 9.69 -2.01
C ALA A 95 -4.79 10.69 -2.12
N THR A 96 -4.88 11.71 -1.28
CA THR A 96 -3.78 12.62 -0.94
C THR A 96 -3.37 12.36 0.50
N ILE A 97 -2.09 12.09 0.73
CA ILE A 97 -1.49 11.86 2.05
C ILE A 97 -0.33 12.84 2.22
N ALA A 98 -0.38 13.70 3.23
CA ALA A 98 0.64 14.72 3.48
C ALA A 98 0.98 15.54 2.21
N GLY A 99 -0.03 15.95 1.43
CA GLY A 99 0.12 16.70 0.18
C GLY A 99 0.53 15.88 -1.04
N ARG A 100 0.85 14.59 -0.89
CA ARG A 100 1.23 13.67 -1.98
C ARG A 100 0.01 12.95 -2.52
N LYS A 101 -0.25 13.09 -3.82
CA LYS A 101 -1.40 12.49 -4.50
C LYS A 101 -1.00 11.25 -5.26
N GLY A 102 -1.85 10.22 -5.21
CA GLY A 102 -1.65 8.98 -5.95
C GLY A 102 -2.69 7.93 -5.60
N SER A 103 -2.41 6.69 -5.97
CA SER A 103 -3.24 5.55 -5.61
C SER A 103 -2.37 4.40 -5.10
N PHE A 104 -2.98 3.49 -4.35
CA PHE A 104 -2.37 2.23 -3.92
C PHE A 104 -3.47 1.21 -3.59
N THR A 105 -3.09 -0.01 -3.26
CA THR A 105 -4.03 -1.07 -2.92
C THR A 105 -3.75 -1.59 -1.53
N PHE A 106 -4.78 -1.70 -0.69
CA PHE A 106 -4.72 -2.48 0.53
C PHE A 106 -5.18 -3.91 0.28
N GLN A 107 -4.55 -4.85 0.99
CA GLN A 107 -5.01 -6.23 1.17
C GLN A 107 -5.51 -6.38 2.61
N HIS A 108 -6.74 -6.91 2.76
CA HIS A 108 -7.34 -7.24 4.04
C HIS A 108 -7.38 -8.75 4.23
N ASN A 109 -7.06 -9.20 5.43
CA ASN A 109 -7.24 -10.56 5.87
C ASN A 109 -7.85 -10.54 7.27
N ALA A 110 -9.02 -11.13 7.44
CA ALA A 110 -9.73 -11.10 8.70
C ALA A 110 -10.35 -12.45 9.05
N THR A 111 -10.36 -12.75 10.33
CA THR A 111 -11.12 -13.86 10.90
C THR A 111 -11.96 -13.39 12.08
N MET A 112 -13.06 -14.06 12.31
CA MET A 112 -13.86 -14.00 13.53
C MET A 112 -13.91 -15.40 14.11
N ASN A 113 -13.41 -15.61 15.31
CA ASN A 113 -13.45 -16.89 16.00
C ASN A 113 -14.33 -16.77 17.25
N ARG A 114 -15.59 -17.23 17.13
CA ARG A 114 -16.59 -17.16 18.23
C ARG A 114 -16.70 -15.77 18.84
N GLY A 115 -16.69 -14.74 18.00
CA GLY A 115 -16.79 -13.34 18.43
C GLY A 115 -15.45 -12.65 18.71
N VAL A 116 -14.32 -13.34 18.64
CA VAL A 116 -12.99 -12.73 18.77
C VAL A 116 -12.47 -12.35 17.38
N PRO A 117 -12.33 -11.05 17.05
CA PRO A 117 -11.87 -10.60 15.77
C PRO A 117 -10.34 -10.64 15.64
N SER A 118 -9.86 -10.89 14.44
CA SER A 118 -8.49 -10.65 14.02
C SER A 118 -8.50 -10.00 12.63
N LEU A 119 -7.84 -8.87 12.47
CA LEU A 119 -7.80 -8.11 11.21
C LEU A 119 -6.37 -7.65 10.93
N SER A 120 -5.89 -7.92 9.72
CA SER A 120 -4.64 -7.40 9.19
C SER A 120 -4.92 -6.68 7.88
N ILE A 121 -4.48 -5.42 7.77
CA ILE A 121 -4.57 -4.64 6.54
C ILE A 121 -3.18 -4.09 6.22
N THR A 122 -2.68 -4.43 5.04
CA THR A 122 -1.35 -4.01 4.57
C THR A 122 -1.42 -3.47 3.15
N VAL A 123 -0.49 -2.60 2.81
CA VAL A 123 -0.33 -2.16 1.41
C VAL A 123 0.22 -3.32 0.58
N VAL A 124 -0.40 -3.57 -0.57
CA VAL A 124 0.11 -4.53 -1.56
C VAL A 124 1.42 -4.00 -2.13
N PRO A 125 2.51 -4.77 -2.13
CA PRO A 125 3.80 -4.34 -2.68
C PRO A 125 3.65 -3.78 -4.10
N ASP A 126 4.36 -2.71 -4.39
CA ASP A 126 4.45 -2.04 -5.70
C ASP A 126 3.11 -1.55 -6.28
N SER A 127 2.06 -1.47 -5.46
CA SER A 127 0.74 -0.99 -5.90
C SER A 127 0.61 0.54 -5.90
N GLY A 128 1.59 1.26 -5.35
CA GLY A 128 1.61 2.72 -5.28
C GLY A 128 1.87 3.36 -6.64
N THR A 129 1.19 4.48 -6.92
CA THR A 129 1.36 5.25 -8.16
C THR A 129 1.68 6.71 -7.87
N ASP A 130 2.14 7.43 -8.88
CA ASP A 130 2.40 8.86 -8.82
C ASP A 130 3.30 9.23 -7.62
N GLN A 131 2.90 10.21 -6.82
CA GLN A 131 3.65 10.63 -5.63
C GLN A 131 3.58 9.64 -4.45
N LEU A 132 2.77 8.57 -4.58
CA LEU A 132 2.68 7.46 -3.63
C LEU A 132 3.38 6.18 -4.15
N ALA A 133 4.17 6.27 -5.23
CA ALA A 133 4.96 5.14 -5.72
C ALA A 133 5.91 4.62 -4.61
N GLY A 134 5.93 3.28 -4.44
CA GLY A 134 6.73 2.61 -3.42
C GLY A 134 6.18 2.72 -1.98
N ILE A 135 4.95 3.24 -1.79
CA ILE A 135 4.31 3.25 -0.48
C ILE A 135 4.17 1.83 0.07
N SER A 136 4.45 1.67 1.34
CA SER A 136 4.22 0.45 2.12
C SER A 136 3.64 0.80 3.48
N GLY A 137 3.02 -0.15 4.20
CA GLY A 137 2.53 0.14 5.54
C GLY A 137 1.41 -0.76 6.01
N LYS A 138 0.92 -0.43 7.22
CA LYS A 138 -0.17 -1.14 7.90
C LYS A 138 -1.28 -0.17 8.24
N PHE A 139 -2.51 -0.59 7.99
CA PHE A 139 -3.70 0.20 8.27
C PHE A 139 -4.53 -0.49 9.36
N SER A 140 -5.03 0.29 10.31
CA SER A 140 -5.88 -0.18 11.40
C SER A 140 -7.21 0.55 11.37
N ILE A 141 -8.27 -0.15 11.73
CA ILE A 141 -9.63 0.39 11.84
C ILE A 141 -10.08 0.26 13.29
N ASP A 142 -10.64 1.34 13.83
CA ASP A 142 -11.32 1.38 15.11
C ASP A 142 -12.76 1.86 14.89
N ILE A 143 -13.73 1.18 15.49
CA ILE A 143 -15.16 1.51 15.37
C ILE A 143 -15.66 1.94 16.72
N LYS A 144 -16.11 3.20 16.82
CA LYS A 144 -16.66 3.81 18.05
C LYS A 144 -17.99 4.48 17.75
N ASP A 145 -19.01 4.12 18.47
CA ASP A 145 -20.37 4.70 18.34
C ASP A 145 -20.87 4.72 16.88
N GLY A 146 -20.57 3.64 16.12
CA GLY A 146 -20.93 3.51 14.71
C GLY A 146 -20.06 4.31 13.73
N ASN A 147 -19.11 5.09 14.20
CA ASN A 147 -18.16 5.83 13.37
C ASN A 147 -16.87 5.02 13.15
N HIS A 148 -16.34 5.11 11.96
CA HIS A 148 -15.10 4.42 11.56
C HIS A 148 -13.92 5.37 11.61
N PHE A 149 -12.92 5.02 12.41
CA PHE A 149 -11.65 5.73 12.50
C PHE A 149 -10.53 4.86 11.94
N TYR A 150 -9.49 5.50 11.43
CA TYR A 150 -8.30 4.78 10.96
C TYR A 150 -7.02 5.35 11.56
N THR A 151 -6.03 4.46 11.60
CA THR A 151 -4.61 4.81 11.75
C THR A 151 -3.85 4.10 10.64
N PHE A 152 -3.04 4.83 9.89
CA PHE A 152 -2.22 4.29 8.81
C PHE A 152 -0.75 4.63 9.06
N ASP A 153 0.02 3.62 9.44
CA ASP A 153 1.48 3.68 9.56
C ASP A 153 2.07 3.33 8.20
N TYR A 154 2.73 4.28 7.55
CA TYR A 154 3.27 4.09 6.21
C TYR A 154 4.72 4.54 6.09
N THR A 155 5.37 3.99 5.08
CA THR A 155 6.70 4.41 4.62
C THR A 155 6.62 4.73 3.13
N LEU A 156 7.20 5.85 2.74
CA LEU A 156 7.40 6.25 1.35
C LEU A 156 8.88 6.39 1.07
N PRO A 157 9.37 5.95 -0.10
CA PRO A 157 10.70 6.31 -0.56
C PRO A 157 10.87 7.82 -0.56
N ALA A 158 12.10 8.29 -0.43
CA ALA A 158 12.39 9.70 -0.66
C ALA A 158 12.00 10.08 -2.10
N ALA A 159 11.53 11.29 -2.28
CA ALA A 159 11.34 11.83 -3.62
C ALA A 159 12.69 11.89 -4.34
N ASN A 160 12.76 11.30 -5.53
CA ASN A 160 13.91 11.46 -6.43
C ASN A 160 13.95 12.88 -6.99
#